data_9099368219c0bac6919ecc4bfedf9e65
#
_entry.id   9099368219c0bac6919ecc4bfedf9e65
#
_cell.length_a   1.000
_cell.length_b   1.000
_cell.length_c   1.000
_cell.angle_alpha   90.00
_cell.angle_beta   90.00
_cell.angle_gamma   90.00
#
_symmetry.space_group_name_H-M   'P 1'
#
loop_
_entity.id
_entity.type
_entity.pdbx_description
1 polymer ?
#
loop_
_entity_poly.entity_id
_entity_poly.type
_entity_poly.pdbx_seq_one_letter_code
_entity_poly.pdbx_strand_id
1 'polypeptide(L)'
;MSAGEAARRRISSGSPFETLYGYSRAVLIDDEVLIAGTTGYDYQAMAMPEDPASQARNIFATFAAVLKEAGGSLADIVRLRTFVTDAVYCEAVLKVQGEVFADIRPAATIVVVAALLKPEMKVEIEAEARLKPARQAPARA
;
A
#
# COMPACT_ATOMS: atom_id res chain seq x y z
N MET A 1 29.53 -4.67 0.49
CA MET A 1 28.64 -4.53 -0.67
C MET A 1 29.40 -3.95 -1.85
N SER A 2 29.24 -4.53 -3.01
CA SER A 2 29.90 -3.96 -4.18
C SER A 2 29.22 -2.68 -4.61
N ALA A 3 29.98 -1.77 -5.21
CA ALA A 3 29.43 -0.55 -5.80
C ALA A 3 28.46 -0.93 -6.90
N GLY A 4 27.25 -0.45 -6.87
CA GLY A 4 26.22 -0.74 -7.84
C GLY A 4 25.19 -1.77 -7.41
N GLU A 5 25.39 -2.45 -6.30
CA GLU A 5 24.33 -3.28 -5.74
C GLU A 5 23.30 -2.39 -5.05
N ALA A 6 22.04 -2.56 -5.46
CA ALA A 6 20.94 -1.84 -4.83
C ALA A 6 20.76 -2.31 -3.38
N ALA A 7 20.64 -1.37 -2.45
CA ALA A 7 20.28 -1.69 -1.09
C ALA A 7 18.85 -2.20 -1.06
N ARG A 8 18.60 -3.34 -0.41
CA ARG A 8 17.27 -3.93 -0.35
C ARG A 8 16.86 -4.13 1.11
N ARG A 9 15.68 -3.64 1.46
CA ARG A 9 15.12 -3.78 2.80
C ARG A 9 13.67 -4.22 2.72
N ARG A 10 13.29 -5.16 3.57
CA ARG A 10 11.91 -5.62 3.68
C ARG A 10 11.22 -4.89 4.82
N ILE A 11 9.95 -4.57 4.62
CA ILE A 11 9.11 -3.93 5.64
C ILE A 11 7.91 -4.84 5.87
N SER A 12 7.61 -5.12 7.15
CA SER A 12 6.52 -6.00 7.55
C SER A 12 5.36 -5.20 8.13
N SER A 13 4.13 -5.66 7.91
CA SER A 13 2.94 -5.15 8.58
C SER A 13 2.61 -5.95 9.85
N GLY A 14 3.36 -7.02 10.13
CA GLY A 14 3.05 -7.96 11.20
C GLY A 14 2.01 -9.00 10.81
N SER A 15 1.59 -9.04 9.55
CA SER A 15 0.63 -10.02 9.07
C SER A 15 1.22 -11.42 9.07
N PRO A 16 0.52 -12.44 9.60
CA PRO A 16 0.99 -13.82 9.54
C PRO A 16 1.06 -14.36 8.12
N PHE A 17 0.36 -13.75 7.16
CA PHE A 17 0.38 -14.17 5.77
C PHE A 17 1.77 -13.99 5.15
N GLU A 18 2.53 -13.00 5.60
CA GLU A 18 3.85 -12.71 5.05
C GLU A 18 4.80 -13.90 5.23
N THR A 19 4.89 -14.42 6.44
CA THR A 19 5.73 -15.59 6.73
C THR A 19 5.16 -16.85 6.10
N LEU A 20 3.84 -17.03 6.19
CA LEU A 20 3.19 -18.24 5.71
C LEU A 20 3.31 -18.40 4.19
N TYR A 21 3.20 -17.30 3.44
CA TYR A 21 3.18 -17.33 1.98
C TYR A 21 4.44 -16.76 1.33
N GLY A 22 5.46 -16.41 2.11
CA GLY A 22 6.77 -16.08 1.59
C GLY A 22 6.86 -14.73 0.88
N TYR A 23 6.22 -13.69 1.42
CA TYR A 23 6.33 -12.35 0.86
C TYR A 23 6.53 -11.31 1.95
N SER A 24 6.84 -10.08 1.55
CA SER A 24 6.96 -8.93 2.45
C SER A 24 5.84 -7.94 2.18
N ARG A 25 5.41 -7.21 3.20
CA ARG A 25 4.42 -6.15 2.98
C ARG A 25 4.95 -5.11 2.02
N ALA A 26 6.22 -4.78 2.13
CA ALA A 26 6.86 -3.89 1.17
C ALA A 26 8.34 -4.20 1.05
N VAL A 27 8.90 -3.81 -0.08
CA VAL A 27 10.33 -3.91 -0.36
C VAL A 27 10.81 -2.53 -0.76
N LEU A 28 11.84 -2.05 -0.07
CA LEU A 28 12.52 -0.79 -0.40
C LEU A 28 13.80 -1.13 -1.14
N ILE A 29 13.96 -0.58 -2.34
CA ILE A 29 15.17 -0.71 -3.15
C ILE A 29 15.56 0.70 -3.56
N ASP A 30 16.70 1.20 -3.04
CA ASP A 30 17.14 2.57 -3.25
C ASP A 30 16.04 3.56 -2.85
N ASP A 31 15.47 4.30 -3.78
CA ASP A 31 14.38 5.25 -3.53
C ASP A 31 12.99 4.69 -3.87
N GLU A 32 12.93 3.45 -4.33
CA GLU A 32 11.68 2.83 -4.76
C GLU A 32 11.10 1.95 -3.66
N VAL A 33 9.80 2.12 -3.39
CA VAL A 33 9.06 1.29 -2.43
C VAL A 33 7.97 0.56 -3.20
N LEU A 34 8.05 -0.77 -3.16
CA LEU A 34 7.02 -1.63 -3.75
C LEU A 34 6.17 -2.17 -2.62
N ILE A 35 4.88 -1.84 -2.62
CA ILE A 35 3.96 -2.29 -1.57
C ILE A 35 3.07 -3.38 -2.13
N ALA A 36 3.09 -4.53 -1.46
CA ALA A 36 2.32 -5.70 -1.86
C ALA A 36 0.82 -5.43 -1.80
N GLY A 37 0.06 -6.25 -2.50
CA GLY A 37 -1.39 -6.26 -2.39
C GLY A 37 -1.80 -6.31 -0.93
N THR A 38 -2.60 -5.33 -0.51
CA THR A 38 -2.98 -5.11 0.87
C THR A 38 -4.49 -5.07 0.95
N THR A 39 -5.05 -5.79 1.92
CA THR A 39 -6.49 -5.80 2.16
C THR A 39 -6.81 -5.03 3.43
N GLY A 40 -8.10 -4.87 3.71
CA GLY A 40 -8.56 -3.95 4.75
C GLY A 40 -8.42 -4.44 6.19
N TYR A 41 -7.55 -5.40 6.45
CA TYR A 41 -7.29 -5.83 7.81
C TYR A 41 -6.62 -4.74 8.63
N ASP A 42 -7.04 -4.64 9.89
CA ASP A 42 -6.14 -4.20 10.92
C ASP A 42 -5.23 -5.40 11.19
N TYR A 43 -4.00 -5.35 10.72
CA TYR A 43 -3.12 -6.52 10.78
C TYR A 43 -2.67 -6.89 12.18
N GLN A 44 -2.73 -5.96 13.13
CA GLN A 44 -2.40 -6.27 14.52
C GLN A 44 -3.51 -7.06 15.20
N ALA A 45 -4.76 -6.65 14.98
CA ALA A 45 -5.93 -7.32 15.54
C ALA A 45 -6.45 -8.45 14.64
N MET A 46 -6.01 -8.51 13.39
CA MET A 46 -6.55 -9.40 12.35
C MET A 46 -8.07 -9.27 12.23
N ALA A 47 -8.53 -8.03 12.31
CA ALA A 47 -9.94 -7.67 12.18
C ALA A 47 -10.17 -6.96 10.84
N MET A 48 -11.29 -7.29 10.20
CA MET A 48 -11.66 -6.73 8.90
C MET A 48 -12.99 -6.01 9.01
N PRO A 49 -13.06 -4.70 8.69
CA PRO A 49 -14.37 -4.05 8.58
C PRO A 49 -15.16 -4.66 7.43
N GLU A 50 -16.47 -4.64 7.56
CA GLU A 50 -17.33 -5.25 6.55
C GLU A 50 -17.47 -4.41 5.30
N ASP A 51 -17.57 -3.09 5.43
CA ASP A 51 -17.84 -2.23 4.29
C ASP A 51 -16.58 -1.90 3.48
N PRO A 52 -16.69 -1.76 2.16
CA PRO A 52 -15.54 -1.54 1.31
C PRO A 52 -14.83 -0.19 1.56
N ALA A 53 -15.57 0.85 1.95
CA ALA A 53 -14.96 2.15 2.25
C ALA A 53 -14.00 2.06 3.43
N SER A 54 -14.43 1.41 4.53
CA SER A 54 -13.59 1.22 5.71
C SER A 54 -12.40 0.30 5.40
N GLN A 55 -12.61 -0.72 4.57
CA GLN A 55 -11.50 -1.56 4.12
C GLN A 55 -10.46 -0.74 3.37
N ALA A 56 -10.89 0.15 2.45
CA ALA A 56 -9.98 1.03 1.72
C ALA A 56 -9.23 1.98 2.66
N ARG A 57 -9.90 2.55 3.67
CA ARG A 57 -9.24 3.41 4.65
C ARG A 57 -8.16 2.68 5.42
N ASN A 58 -8.41 1.44 5.82
CA ASN A 58 -7.41 0.62 6.51
C ASN A 58 -6.22 0.30 5.61
N ILE A 59 -6.47 0.05 4.32
CA ILE A 59 -5.39 -0.16 3.35
C ILE A 59 -4.48 1.07 3.28
N PHE A 60 -5.06 2.25 3.13
CA PHE A 60 -4.26 3.47 3.04
C PHE A 60 -3.54 3.80 4.36
N ALA A 61 -4.12 3.44 5.51
CA ALA A 61 -3.44 3.55 6.80
C ALA A 61 -2.23 2.63 6.86
N THR A 62 -2.35 1.41 6.35
CA THR A 62 -1.22 0.48 6.25
C THR A 62 -0.13 1.03 5.34
N PHE A 63 -0.51 1.61 4.20
CA PHE A 63 0.45 2.25 3.30
C PHE A 63 1.18 3.41 3.99
N ALA A 64 0.45 4.24 4.74
CA ALA A 64 1.07 5.35 5.47
C ALA A 64 2.10 4.86 6.49
N ALA A 65 1.79 3.79 7.22
CA ALA A 65 2.71 3.22 8.20
C ALA A 65 3.95 2.63 7.53
N VAL A 66 3.76 1.90 6.43
CA VAL A 66 4.88 1.33 5.66
C VAL A 66 5.79 2.43 5.12
N LEU A 67 5.22 3.46 4.54
CA LEU A 67 5.99 4.55 3.96
C LEU A 67 6.72 5.36 5.02
N LYS A 68 6.10 5.54 6.19
CA LYS A 68 6.77 6.19 7.32
C LYS A 68 8.02 5.41 7.73
N GLU A 69 7.92 4.10 7.81
CA GLU A 69 9.07 3.25 8.14
C GLU A 69 10.14 3.33 7.05
N ALA A 70 9.74 3.50 5.79
CA ALA A 70 10.67 3.67 4.66
C ALA A 70 11.30 5.07 4.59
N GLY A 71 10.81 6.01 5.37
CA GLY A 71 11.33 7.39 5.35
C GLY A 71 10.52 8.33 4.46
N GLY A 72 9.30 7.95 4.09
CA GLY A 72 8.43 8.75 3.23
C GLY A 72 7.02 8.90 3.77
N SER A 73 6.09 9.14 2.87
CA SER A 73 4.67 9.33 3.21
C SER A 73 3.80 8.96 2.01
N LEU A 74 2.49 9.04 2.20
CA LEU A 74 1.54 8.82 1.10
C LEU A 74 1.81 9.74 -0.10
N ALA A 75 2.40 10.92 0.14
CA ALA A 75 2.74 11.85 -0.93
C ALA A 75 3.77 11.30 -1.92
N ASP A 76 4.47 10.24 -1.55
CA ASP A 76 5.47 9.61 -2.41
C ASP A 76 4.88 8.52 -3.31
N ILE A 77 3.63 8.15 -3.13
CA ILE A 77 2.98 7.15 -3.97
C ILE A 77 2.80 7.70 -5.38
N VAL A 78 3.24 6.93 -6.37
CA VAL A 78 3.14 7.28 -7.79
C VAL A 78 2.16 6.39 -8.54
N ARG A 79 1.81 5.22 -8.01
CA ARG A 79 0.87 4.29 -8.64
C ARG A 79 0.06 3.54 -7.61
N LEU A 80 -1.24 3.40 -7.92
CA LEU A 80 -2.17 2.52 -7.20
C LEU A 80 -2.82 1.56 -8.19
N ARG A 81 -2.89 0.29 -7.84
CA ARG A 81 -3.71 -0.70 -8.56
C ARG A 81 -4.68 -1.31 -7.58
N THR A 82 -5.96 -1.13 -7.85
CA THR A 82 -7.05 -1.53 -6.96
C THR A 82 -7.88 -2.64 -7.60
N PHE A 83 -8.17 -3.64 -6.80
CA PHE A 83 -8.97 -4.80 -7.18
C PHE A 83 -10.19 -4.86 -6.26
N VAL A 84 -11.40 -4.89 -6.83
CA VAL A 84 -12.64 -5.04 -6.06
C VAL A 84 -13.40 -6.28 -6.53
N THR A 85 -14.14 -6.91 -5.63
CA THR A 85 -14.84 -8.16 -5.94
C THR A 85 -16.23 -7.94 -6.53
N ASP A 86 -16.69 -6.70 -6.58
CA ASP A 86 -17.99 -6.36 -7.16
C ASP A 86 -17.94 -4.91 -7.64
N ALA A 87 -18.50 -4.66 -8.82
CA ALA A 87 -18.54 -3.32 -9.39
C ALA A 87 -19.25 -2.31 -8.49
N VAL A 88 -20.20 -2.76 -7.67
CA VAL A 88 -20.94 -1.88 -6.76
C VAL A 88 -20.04 -1.26 -5.70
N TYR A 89 -18.87 -1.84 -5.42
CA TYR A 89 -17.91 -1.32 -4.44
C TYR A 89 -17.03 -0.20 -4.99
N CYS A 90 -16.97 -0.04 -6.32
CA CYS A 90 -16.04 0.91 -6.95
C CYS A 90 -16.25 2.34 -6.45
N GLU A 91 -17.50 2.80 -6.40
CA GLU A 91 -17.78 4.19 -6.04
C GLU A 91 -17.31 4.52 -4.62
N ALA A 92 -17.61 3.64 -3.66
CA ALA A 92 -17.20 3.84 -2.26
C ALA A 92 -15.68 3.87 -2.11
N VAL A 93 -15.00 2.95 -2.78
CA VAL A 93 -13.53 2.86 -2.73
C VAL A 93 -12.89 4.08 -3.40
N LEU A 94 -13.38 4.47 -4.57
CA LEU A 94 -12.84 5.63 -5.29
C LEU A 94 -13.09 6.93 -4.55
N LYS A 95 -14.21 7.04 -3.81
CA LYS A 95 -14.46 8.21 -2.98
C LYS A 95 -13.41 8.32 -1.87
N VAL A 96 -13.07 7.24 -1.21
CA VAL A 96 -11.99 7.22 -0.19
C VAL A 96 -10.67 7.60 -0.83
N GLN A 97 -10.34 7.01 -1.99
CA GLN A 97 -9.13 7.35 -2.72
C GLN A 97 -9.07 8.83 -3.05
N GLY A 98 -10.18 9.39 -3.53
CA GLY A 98 -10.25 10.81 -3.88
C GLY A 98 -10.02 11.74 -2.69
N GLU A 99 -10.51 11.36 -1.52
CA GLU A 99 -10.28 12.13 -0.29
C GLU A 99 -8.81 12.05 0.16
N VAL A 100 -8.26 10.85 0.20
CA VAL A 100 -6.90 10.61 0.71
C VAL A 100 -5.85 11.20 -0.24
N PHE A 101 -6.06 11.07 -1.54
CA PHE A 101 -5.05 11.42 -2.55
C PHE A 101 -5.40 12.70 -3.33
N ALA A 102 -6.27 13.56 -2.80
CA ALA A 102 -6.75 14.76 -3.49
C ALA A 102 -5.61 15.63 -4.03
N ASP A 103 -4.54 15.78 -3.26
CA ASP A 103 -3.39 16.63 -3.61
C ASP A 103 -2.20 15.83 -4.15
N ILE A 104 -2.26 14.52 -4.09
CA ILE A 104 -1.16 13.64 -4.51
C ILE A 104 -1.36 13.17 -5.95
N ARG A 105 -2.54 12.66 -6.25
CA ARG A 105 -3.01 12.28 -7.57
C ARG A 105 -2.07 11.30 -8.30
N PRO A 106 -1.81 10.14 -7.73
CA PRO A 106 -1.00 9.12 -8.38
C PRO A 106 -1.70 8.56 -9.62
N ALA A 107 -0.93 7.91 -10.49
CA ALA A 107 -1.53 7.10 -11.53
C ALA A 107 -2.30 5.96 -10.87
N ALA A 108 -3.56 5.75 -11.26
CA ALA A 108 -4.41 4.77 -10.58
C ALA A 108 -5.27 4.00 -11.56
N THR A 109 -5.46 2.72 -11.24
CA THR A 109 -6.33 1.81 -12.00
C THR A 109 -7.17 1.03 -11.00
N ILE A 110 -8.45 0.82 -11.32
CA ILE A 110 -9.33 -0.05 -10.57
C ILE A 110 -9.96 -1.07 -11.52
N VAL A 111 -9.99 -2.33 -11.10
CA VAL A 111 -10.62 -3.40 -11.87
C VAL A 111 -11.47 -4.27 -10.95
N VAL A 112 -12.50 -4.86 -11.54
CA VAL A 112 -13.35 -5.84 -10.84
C VAL A 112 -12.77 -7.22 -11.11
N VAL A 113 -12.60 -8.00 -10.05
CA VAL A 113 -12.06 -9.36 -10.13
C VAL A 113 -13.09 -10.37 -9.63
N ALA A 114 -12.91 -11.63 -10.00
CA ALA A 114 -13.86 -12.68 -9.64
C ALA A 114 -13.90 -12.93 -8.13
N ALA A 115 -12.76 -12.84 -7.45
CA ALA A 115 -12.65 -13.06 -6.02
C ALA A 115 -11.27 -12.60 -5.54
N LEU A 116 -11.14 -12.39 -4.24
CA LEU A 116 -9.87 -12.25 -3.56
C LEU A 116 -9.61 -13.49 -2.71
N LEU A 117 -8.52 -13.50 -1.96
CA LEU A 117 -8.08 -14.71 -1.26
C LEU A 117 -9.11 -15.24 -0.26
N LYS A 118 -9.85 -14.35 0.42
CA LYS A 118 -10.87 -14.72 1.39
C LYS A 118 -12.17 -13.97 1.11
N PRO A 119 -13.35 -14.58 1.46
CA PRO A 119 -14.64 -13.98 1.14
C PRO A 119 -14.88 -12.59 1.74
N GLU A 120 -14.32 -12.31 2.90
CA GLU A 120 -14.47 -11.01 3.57
C GLU A 120 -13.68 -9.89 2.89
N MET A 121 -12.72 -10.23 2.03
CA MET A 121 -11.93 -9.26 1.29
C MET A 121 -12.73 -8.71 0.13
N LYS A 122 -13.10 -7.43 0.19
CA LYS A 122 -13.86 -6.75 -0.86
C LYS A 122 -12.99 -5.89 -1.75
N VAL A 123 -11.86 -5.43 -1.22
CA VAL A 123 -10.91 -4.60 -1.95
C VAL A 123 -9.50 -4.98 -1.56
N GLU A 124 -8.63 -4.94 -2.55
CA GLU A 124 -7.18 -5.10 -2.38
C GLU A 124 -6.49 -4.05 -3.21
N ILE A 125 -5.43 -3.44 -2.66
CA ILE A 125 -4.69 -2.38 -3.35
C ILE A 125 -3.20 -2.65 -3.22
N GLU A 126 -2.47 -2.53 -4.32
CA GLU A 126 -1.02 -2.50 -4.33
C GLU A 126 -0.55 -1.10 -4.74
N ALA A 127 0.65 -0.73 -4.35
CA ALA A 127 1.16 0.61 -4.60
C ALA A 127 2.65 0.59 -4.90
N GLU A 128 3.08 1.59 -5.66
CA GLU A 128 4.48 1.90 -5.88
C GLU A 128 4.72 3.34 -5.42
N ALA A 129 5.83 3.56 -4.74
CA ALA A 129 6.22 4.89 -4.29
C ALA A 129 7.67 5.18 -4.65
N ARG A 130 7.99 6.46 -4.77
CA ARG A 130 9.34 6.93 -4.97
C ARG A 130 9.66 7.96 -3.91
N LEU A 131 10.66 7.67 -3.08
CA LEU A 131 11.07 8.57 -2.01
C LEU A 131 11.77 9.79 -2.60
N LYS A 132 11.44 10.95 -2.10
CA LYS A 132 12.05 12.19 -2.59
C LYS A 132 13.50 12.28 -2.11
N PRO A 133 14.45 12.62 -3.00
CA PRO A 133 15.86 12.73 -2.60
C PRO A 133 16.11 13.68 -1.46
N ALA A 134 15.34 14.77 -1.35
CA ALA A 134 15.48 15.76 -0.28
C ALA A 134 15.24 15.20 1.11
N ARG A 135 14.44 14.11 1.23
CA ARG A 135 14.21 13.45 2.51
C ARG A 135 15.30 12.47 2.88
N GLN A 136 16.04 11.97 1.89
CA GLN A 136 17.11 11.00 2.10
C GLN A 136 18.43 11.67 2.37
N ALA A 137 18.63 12.86 1.82
CA ALA A 137 19.85 13.63 2.01
C ALA A 137 19.69 14.56 3.22
N PRO A 138 20.68 14.62 4.11
CA PRO A 138 20.63 15.58 5.19
C PRO A 138 20.62 17.00 4.64
N ALA A 139 19.95 17.90 5.36
CA ALA A 139 19.92 19.30 4.99
C ALA A 139 21.36 19.86 4.98
N ARG A 140 21.66 20.63 3.97
CA ARG A 140 22.94 21.32 3.89
C ARG A 140 22.87 22.60 4.70
N ALA A 141 23.87 22.78 5.51
CA ALA A 141 24.04 24.04 6.21
C ALA A 141 24.56 25.12 5.28
#